data_e9d5ba1ccf6f2d76eb5959ec04ed7186
#
_entry.id   e9d5ba1ccf6f2d76eb5959ec04ed7186
#
_cell.length_a   1.000
_cell.length_b   1.000
_cell.length_c   1.000
_cell.angle_alpha   90.00
_cell.angle_beta   90.00
_cell.angle_gamma   90.00
#
_symmetry.space_group_name_H-M   'P 1'
#
loop_
_entity.id
_entity.type
_entity.pdbx_description
1 polymer ?
#
loop_
_entity_poly.entity_id
_entity_poly.type
_entity_poly.pdbx_seq_one_letter_code
_entity_poly.pdbx_strand_id
1 'polypeptide(L)'
;NPDTEMPFGGKFPAKPAHKTHGIINFADKNPKNRPMKRNFIALCALLLAACGSQEPKITLFSNEAFQTEADGKPVGIYTLRAGDVTMQVTNYGARVVSLWTPDRAGNYEDIVLGYETIDRYINNDGERFLGAVVGPYANRIAKGSFTLDGTEYNLPINNNGQTLHGGIDGLDRVVWDVVSASEDQLVMKYLHADGQEGFPGNLQIEMTYSLTPENEFRIDYSATTDKPTVVNLSHHPFFNLKGEGNGTILDHVMTINASHTTPVDSVLIPTGEIADVTGTPFDFRQPHAIGERIGADNEQLRNGA
;
A
#
# COMPACT_ATOMS: atom_id res chain seq x y z
N ASN A 1 15.86 -41.30 -15.00
CA ASN A 1 17.06 -40.80 -14.33
C ASN A 1 16.63 -39.70 -13.38
N PRO A 2 16.80 -39.90 -12.07
CA PRO A 2 16.61 -38.84 -11.08
C PRO A 2 17.91 -38.07 -11.03
N ASP A 3 17.84 -36.79 -10.91
CA ASP A 3 18.85 -35.84 -10.43
C ASP A 3 18.75 -34.52 -11.20
N THR A 4 17.92 -33.63 -10.68
CA THR A 4 18.15 -32.20 -10.72
C THR A 4 17.66 -31.61 -9.39
N GLU A 5 18.51 -31.73 -8.38
CA GLU A 5 18.44 -30.93 -7.17
C GLU A 5 18.66 -29.46 -7.52
N MET A 6 17.70 -28.64 -7.20
CA MET A 6 17.91 -27.19 -7.20
C MET A 6 18.60 -26.78 -5.90
N PRO A 7 19.68 -25.98 -5.94
CA PRO A 7 20.47 -25.63 -4.77
C PRO A 7 19.87 -24.41 -4.06
N PHE A 8 18.94 -24.62 -3.14
CA PHE A 8 18.58 -23.62 -2.13
C PHE A 8 18.91 -24.14 -0.73
N GLY A 9 20.21 -24.34 -0.49
CA GLY A 9 20.75 -24.66 0.82
C GLY A 9 21.77 -23.61 1.25
N GLY A 10 21.33 -22.38 1.52
CA GLY A 10 22.14 -21.34 2.16
C GLY A 10 21.68 -21.14 3.59
N LYS A 11 22.47 -21.60 4.58
CA LYS A 11 22.32 -21.17 5.97
C LYS A 11 22.55 -19.67 6.03
N PHE A 12 21.50 -18.89 6.27
CA PHE A 12 21.64 -17.48 6.59
C PHE A 12 21.92 -17.34 8.11
N PRO A 13 23.04 -16.68 8.48
CA PRO A 13 23.20 -16.25 9.86
C PRO A 13 22.09 -15.23 10.17
N ALA A 14 21.60 -15.26 11.43
CA ALA A 14 20.66 -14.27 11.92
C ALA A 14 21.21 -12.86 11.66
N LYS A 15 20.65 -12.15 10.65
CA LYS A 15 20.98 -10.76 10.37
C LYS A 15 20.03 -9.85 11.14
N PRO A 16 20.50 -8.67 11.57
CA PRO A 16 19.65 -7.68 12.23
C PRO A 16 18.46 -7.30 11.34
N ALA A 17 17.37 -6.89 11.97
CA ALA A 17 16.11 -6.51 11.35
C ALA A 17 16.28 -5.78 10.00
N HIS A 18 15.73 -6.33 8.94
CA HIS A 18 15.67 -5.64 7.66
C HIS A 18 14.59 -4.58 7.71
N LYS A 19 14.98 -3.32 7.52
CA LYS A 19 14.03 -2.23 7.24
C LYS A 19 13.78 -2.20 5.76
N THR A 20 12.56 -2.44 5.33
CA THR A 20 12.12 -2.15 3.96
C THR A 20 11.45 -0.79 3.95
N HIS A 21 11.96 0.11 3.10
CA HIS A 21 11.41 1.45 2.91
C HIS A 21 10.65 1.48 1.60
N GLY A 22 9.34 1.70 1.67
CA GLY A 22 8.53 2.06 0.51
C GLY A 22 8.28 3.57 0.55
N ILE A 23 8.79 4.33 -0.42
CA ILE A 23 8.57 5.77 -0.52
C ILE A 23 7.62 6.02 -1.69
N ILE A 24 6.47 6.61 -1.37
CA ILE A 24 5.56 7.16 -2.38
C ILE A 24 5.79 8.67 -2.40
N ASN A 25 6.38 9.18 -3.47
CA ASN A 25 6.73 10.60 -3.60
C ASN A 25 5.77 11.29 -4.58
N PHE A 26 5.04 12.29 -4.10
CA PHE A 26 4.09 13.08 -4.87
C PHE A 26 4.66 14.42 -5.38
N ALA A 27 5.98 14.68 -5.17
CA ALA A 27 6.58 15.95 -5.50
C ALA A 27 6.98 16.07 -6.98
N ASP A 28 6.44 17.06 -7.68
CA ASP A 28 6.89 17.47 -9.01
C ASP A 28 8.09 18.43 -8.88
N LYS A 29 9.21 18.09 -9.49
CA LYS A 29 10.41 18.93 -9.50
C LYS A 29 10.22 20.12 -10.44
N ASN A 30 10.04 21.31 -9.90
CA ASN A 30 9.95 22.56 -10.64
C ASN A 30 11.35 23.10 -10.98
N PRO A 31 11.72 23.33 -12.23
CA PRO A 31 12.95 24.01 -12.58
C PRO A 31 12.73 25.48 -12.94
N LYS A 32 13.48 26.35 -12.28
CA LYS A 32 13.98 27.66 -12.72
C LYS A 32 13.27 28.92 -12.23
N ASN A 33 13.85 29.41 -11.13
CA ASN A 33 13.92 30.86 -10.85
C ASN A 33 14.84 31.55 -11.86
N ARG A 34 14.31 32.53 -12.58
CA ARG A 34 15.08 33.62 -13.20
C ARG A 34 14.79 34.92 -12.48
N PRO A 35 15.80 35.74 -12.11
CA PRO A 35 15.56 37.02 -11.44
C PRO A 35 15.10 38.06 -12.46
N MET A 36 13.99 38.71 -12.21
CA MET A 36 13.56 39.89 -12.95
C MET A 36 13.84 41.18 -12.14
N LYS A 37 14.47 42.11 -12.81
CA LYS A 37 15.01 43.37 -12.30
C LYS A 37 13.90 44.30 -11.76
N ARG A 38 14.24 44.94 -10.62
CA ARG A 38 13.50 46.11 -10.06
C ARG A 38 13.49 47.24 -11.06
N ASN A 39 12.32 47.81 -11.29
CA ASN A 39 11.99 49.24 -11.29
C ASN A 39 10.58 49.44 -11.85
N PHE A 40 9.63 49.84 -10.99
CA PHE A 40 8.70 50.92 -11.24
C PHE A 40 7.82 51.08 -9.98
N ILE A 41 8.11 52.16 -9.25
CA ILE A 41 7.25 52.69 -8.23
C ILE A 41 6.28 53.65 -8.94
N ALA A 42 4.98 53.38 -8.87
CA ALA A 42 3.97 54.41 -8.76
C ALA A 42 2.57 53.77 -8.64
N LEU A 43 1.94 54.03 -7.52
CA LEU A 43 0.52 54.40 -7.32
C LEU A 43 -0.53 53.46 -7.94
N CYS A 44 -0.94 52.42 -7.18
CA CYS A 44 -2.30 51.91 -7.12
C CYS A 44 -2.53 51.31 -5.73
N ALA A 45 -2.74 52.20 -4.75
CA ALA A 45 -3.43 51.79 -3.54
C ALA A 45 -4.90 51.55 -3.89
N LEU A 46 -5.50 50.53 -3.22
CA LEU A 46 -6.92 50.14 -3.26
C LEU A 46 -7.38 49.28 -4.46
N LEU A 47 -6.97 48.04 -4.43
CA LEU A 47 -7.79 46.86 -4.75
C LEU A 47 -7.09 45.65 -4.12
N LEU A 48 -6.95 45.66 -2.79
CA LEU A 48 -6.87 44.40 -2.03
C LEU A 48 -8.28 43.82 -2.07
N ALA A 49 -8.66 43.31 -3.25
CA ALA A 49 -9.68 42.29 -3.34
C ALA A 49 -9.19 41.17 -2.44
N ALA A 50 -9.90 40.90 -1.37
CA ALA A 50 -9.76 39.74 -0.53
C ALA A 50 -9.85 38.49 -1.44
N CYS A 51 -8.71 38.03 -1.96
CA CYS A 51 -8.53 36.63 -2.20
C CYS A 51 -8.55 36.00 -0.81
N GLY A 52 -9.76 35.78 -0.29
CA GLY A 52 -9.92 34.82 0.77
C GLY A 52 -9.37 33.53 0.22
N SER A 53 -8.21 33.09 0.70
CA SER A 53 -7.76 31.72 0.55
C SER A 53 -8.89 30.88 1.11
N GLN A 54 -9.74 30.33 0.24
CA GLN A 54 -10.63 29.26 0.68
C GLN A 54 -9.72 28.20 1.25
N GLU A 55 -9.89 27.93 2.52
CA GLU A 55 -9.20 26.77 3.11
C GLU A 55 -9.52 25.54 2.25
N PRO A 56 -8.52 24.70 1.98
CA PRO A 56 -8.71 23.50 1.17
C PRO A 56 -9.87 22.69 1.75
N LYS A 57 -10.83 22.32 0.90
CA LYS A 57 -11.99 21.55 1.33
C LYS A 57 -11.62 20.09 1.49
N ILE A 58 -11.02 19.77 2.64
CA ILE A 58 -10.74 18.40 3.06
C ILE A 58 -11.91 17.93 3.91
N THR A 59 -12.54 16.81 3.54
CA THR A 59 -13.63 16.21 4.30
C THR A 59 -13.11 14.96 5.00
N LEU A 60 -12.88 15.05 6.30
CA LEU A 60 -12.41 13.93 7.11
C LEU A 60 -13.57 13.08 7.59
N PHE A 61 -13.34 11.77 7.66
CA PHE A 61 -14.24 10.86 8.36
C PHE A 61 -14.23 11.18 9.86
N SER A 62 -15.39 11.03 10.50
CA SER A 62 -15.52 11.30 11.93
C SER A 62 -14.98 10.14 12.78
N ASN A 63 -14.58 10.44 14.02
CA ASN A 63 -14.15 9.41 14.94
C ASN A 63 -15.27 8.40 15.23
N GLU A 64 -16.52 8.86 15.34
CA GLU A 64 -17.68 8.01 15.62
C GLU A 64 -17.92 6.96 14.55
N ALA A 65 -17.62 7.28 13.28
CA ALA A 65 -17.76 6.36 12.15
C ALA A 65 -16.75 5.20 12.18
N PHE A 66 -15.65 5.37 12.93
CA PHE A 66 -14.56 4.38 13.05
C PHE A 66 -14.32 3.90 14.49
N GLN A 67 -15.10 4.34 15.46
CA GLN A 67 -14.93 3.93 16.84
C GLN A 67 -15.79 2.71 17.14
N THR A 68 -15.13 1.58 17.45
CA THR A 68 -15.77 0.32 17.83
C THR A 68 -14.78 -0.54 18.63
N GLU A 69 -15.20 -1.76 18.97
CA GLU A 69 -14.35 -2.80 19.54
C GLU A 69 -14.38 -4.03 18.61
N ALA A 70 -13.22 -4.58 18.28
CA ALA A 70 -13.06 -5.81 17.56
C ALA A 70 -11.97 -6.66 18.21
N ASP A 71 -12.18 -7.97 18.32
CA ASP A 71 -11.27 -8.92 18.99
C ASP A 71 -10.86 -8.50 20.41
N GLY A 72 -11.76 -7.84 21.15
CA GLY A 72 -11.52 -7.34 22.51
C GLY A 72 -10.56 -6.14 22.56
N LYS A 73 -10.31 -5.47 21.43
CA LYS A 73 -9.43 -4.31 21.33
C LYS A 73 -10.18 -3.09 20.77
N PRO A 74 -9.83 -1.88 21.22
CA PRO A 74 -10.42 -0.66 20.67
C PRO A 74 -9.95 -0.41 19.24
N VAL A 75 -10.90 -0.09 18.38
CA VAL A 75 -10.68 0.38 17.00
C VAL A 75 -10.95 1.87 16.93
N GLY A 76 -10.14 2.60 16.18
CA GLY A 76 -10.28 4.05 15.96
C GLY A 76 -9.67 4.50 14.65
N ILE A 77 -9.78 5.80 14.39
CA ILE A 77 -9.19 6.48 13.23
C ILE A 77 -8.19 7.53 13.70
N TYR A 78 -7.08 7.62 13.00
CA TYR A 78 -5.96 8.50 13.29
C TYR A 78 -5.71 9.39 12.09
N THR A 79 -5.57 10.70 12.32
CA THR A 79 -5.32 11.67 11.25
C THR A 79 -3.88 12.16 11.33
N LEU A 80 -3.15 11.99 10.22
CA LEU A 80 -1.78 12.49 10.06
C LEU A 80 -1.77 13.67 9.08
N ARG A 81 -0.88 14.64 9.32
CA ARG A 81 -0.69 15.82 8.48
C ARG A 81 0.78 16.19 8.41
N ALA A 82 1.28 16.43 7.20
CA ALA A 82 2.56 17.09 6.97
C ALA A 82 2.58 17.68 5.56
N GLY A 83 3.25 18.83 5.39
CA GLY A 83 3.22 19.56 4.13
C GLY A 83 1.79 19.86 3.67
N ASP A 84 1.49 19.45 2.46
CA ASP A 84 0.15 19.61 1.85
C ASP A 84 -0.68 18.30 1.91
N VAL A 85 -0.23 17.28 2.63
CA VAL A 85 -0.87 15.96 2.68
C VAL A 85 -1.61 15.77 3.99
N THR A 86 -2.84 15.26 3.91
CA THR A 86 -3.62 14.79 5.06
C THR A 86 -4.05 13.36 4.82
N MET A 87 -3.80 12.48 5.78
CA MET A 87 -4.10 11.05 5.69
C MET A 87 -4.88 10.59 6.93
N GLN A 88 -5.86 9.72 6.72
CA GLN A 88 -6.54 9.03 7.81
C GLN A 88 -6.26 7.53 7.76
N VAL A 89 -6.01 6.95 8.93
CA VAL A 89 -5.66 5.54 9.10
C VAL A 89 -6.51 4.96 10.20
N THR A 90 -7.09 3.77 9.99
CA THR A 90 -7.67 2.98 11.08
C THR A 90 -6.68 1.90 11.53
N ASN A 91 -6.66 1.60 12.83
CA ASN A 91 -5.85 0.50 13.36
C ASN A 91 -6.44 -0.89 13.10
N TYR A 92 -7.64 -1.00 12.51
CA TYR A 92 -8.17 -2.26 12.00
C TYR A 92 -7.55 -2.56 10.63
N GLY A 93 -6.70 -3.58 10.55
CA GLY A 93 -5.93 -3.90 9.35
C GLY A 93 -4.85 -2.86 9.00
N ALA A 94 -4.57 -1.92 9.91
CA ALA A 94 -3.66 -0.78 9.69
C ALA A 94 -3.92 -0.07 8.35
N ARG A 95 -5.21 0.19 8.04
CA ARG A 95 -5.67 0.67 6.73
C ARG A 95 -5.54 2.16 6.58
N VAL A 96 -4.98 2.61 5.47
CA VAL A 96 -5.20 3.97 4.98
C VAL A 96 -6.62 4.05 4.41
N VAL A 97 -7.45 4.90 4.99
CA VAL A 97 -8.87 5.05 4.62
C VAL A 97 -9.15 6.31 3.82
N SER A 98 -8.28 7.31 3.90
CA SER A 98 -8.28 8.50 3.04
C SER A 98 -6.88 9.10 2.91
N LEU A 99 -6.58 9.70 1.76
CA LEU A 99 -5.31 10.39 1.48
C LEU A 99 -5.58 11.62 0.62
N TRP A 100 -5.63 12.76 1.26
CA TRP A 100 -5.91 14.05 0.62
C TRP A 100 -4.62 14.71 0.17
N THR A 101 -4.55 15.08 -1.10
CA THR A 101 -3.41 15.78 -1.69
C THR A 101 -3.89 16.80 -2.72
N PRO A 102 -3.20 17.95 -2.89
CA PRO A 102 -3.60 18.93 -3.90
C PRO A 102 -3.15 18.52 -5.30
N ASP A 103 -3.95 18.90 -6.29
CA ASP A 103 -3.54 18.95 -7.67
C ASP A 103 -2.63 20.16 -7.97
N ARG A 104 -2.19 20.32 -9.22
CA ARG A 104 -1.35 21.47 -9.65
C ARG A 104 -2.04 22.83 -9.52
N ALA A 105 -3.37 22.85 -9.44
CA ALA A 105 -4.15 24.06 -9.24
C ALA A 105 -4.44 24.36 -7.76
N GLY A 106 -4.06 23.45 -6.87
CA GLY A 106 -4.28 23.55 -5.43
C GLY A 106 -5.64 23.01 -4.98
N ASN A 107 -6.35 22.26 -5.83
CA ASN A 107 -7.58 21.59 -5.44
C ASN A 107 -7.24 20.27 -4.76
N TYR A 108 -7.88 20.00 -3.61
CA TYR A 108 -7.67 18.78 -2.85
C TYR A 108 -8.68 17.72 -3.22
N GLU A 109 -8.18 16.50 -3.41
CA GLU A 109 -8.97 15.29 -3.61
C GLU A 109 -8.46 14.16 -2.70
N ASP A 110 -9.37 13.29 -2.28
CA ASP A 110 -9.01 12.01 -1.67
C ASP A 110 -8.63 11.04 -2.79
N ILE A 111 -7.36 10.66 -2.86
CA ILE A 111 -6.82 9.87 -3.96
C ILE A 111 -6.78 8.37 -3.69
N VAL A 112 -7.22 7.89 -2.51
CA VAL A 112 -7.33 6.46 -2.22
C VAL A 112 -8.80 6.04 -2.11
N LEU A 113 -9.08 4.81 -2.53
CA LEU A 113 -10.41 4.23 -2.37
C LEU A 113 -10.54 3.67 -0.95
N GLY A 114 -11.65 4.01 -0.29
CA GLY A 114 -11.95 3.60 1.07
C GLY A 114 -13.44 3.45 1.34
N TYR A 115 -13.78 3.10 2.57
CA TYR A 115 -15.15 3.09 3.06
C TYR A 115 -15.30 4.11 4.17
N GLU A 116 -16.46 4.73 4.23
CA GLU A 116 -16.80 5.82 5.14
C GLU A 116 -17.04 5.38 6.59
N THR A 117 -17.15 4.04 6.83
CA THR A 117 -17.39 3.48 8.17
C THR A 117 -16.58 2.22 8.40
N ILE A 118 -16.23 1.99 9.67
CA ILE A 118 -15.51 0.78 10.08
C ILE A 118 -16.31 -0.51 9.85
N ASP A 119 -17.63 -0.46 9.97
CA ASP A 119 -18.51 -1.61 9.81
C ASP A 119 -18.38 -2.24 8.43
N ARG A 120 -18.19 -1.43 7.38
CA ARG A 120 -17.99 -1.93 6.01
C ARG A 120 -16.72 -2.73 5.85
N TYR A 121 -15.64 -2.34 6.56
CA TYR A 121 -14.39 -3.11 6.57
C TYR A 121 -14.52 -4.41 7.37
N ILE A 122 -15.13 -4.36 8.55
CA ILE A 122 -15.30 -5.54 9.42
C ILE A 122 -16.23 -6.57 8.76
N ASN A 123 -17.34 -6.11 8.18
CA ASN A 123 -18.32 -6.98 7.51
C ASN A 123 -17.87 -7.42 6.11
N ASN A 124 -16.77 -6.86 5.61
CA ASN A 124 -16.25 -7.16 4.28
C ASN A 124 -17.26 -6.87 3.16
N ASP A 125 -17.90 -5.70 3.23
CA ASP A 125 -18.89 -5.24 2.27
C ASP A 125 -18.22 -4.64 1.03
N GLY A 126 -17.77 -5.49 0.09
CA GLY A 126 -17.11 -5.10 -1.16
C GLY A 126 -15.66 -5.56 -1.25
N GLU A 127 -14.72 -4.68 -1.61
CA GLU A 127 -13.31 -5.04 -1.72
C GLU A 127 -12.64 -5.15 -0.34
N ARG A 128 -12.16 -6.36 -0.04
CA ARG A 128 -11.60 -6.70 1.27
C ARG A 128 -10.34 -5.90 1.63
N PHE A 129 -9.48 -5.69 0.64
CA PHE A 129 -8.10 -5.25 0.90
C PHE A 129 -7.88 -3.74 0.75
N LEU A 130 -8.93 -2.92 0.58
CA LEU A 130 -8.79 -1.46 0.45
C LEU A 130 -7.91 -0.90 1.57
N GLY A 131 -6.78 -0.32 1.19
CA GLY A 131 -5.86 0.38 2.08
C GLY A 131 -5.16 -0.45 3.15
N ALA A 132 -5.32 -1.79 3.17
CA ALA A 132 -4.86 -2.65 4.26
C ALA A 132 -3.36 -2.96 4.21
N VAL A 133 -2.79 -3.27 5.38
CA VAL A 133 -1.56 -4.07 5.44
C VAL A 133 -1.91 -5.53 5.21
N VAL A 134 -1.20 -6.17 4.30
CA VAL A 134 -1.38 -7.58 3.95
C VAL A 134 -0.14 -8.39 4.31
N GLY A 135 -0.37 -9.58 4.84
CA GLY A 135 0.68 -10.46 5.37
C GLY A 135 0.10 -11.49 6.37
N PRO A 136 0.99 -12.30 7.01
CA PRO A 136 2.47 -12.22 7.04
C PRO A 136 3.14 -12.42 5.70
N TYR A 137 2.48 -13.07 4.72
CA TYR A 137 2.97 -13.27 3.36
C TYR A 137 1.98 -12.69 2.35
N ALA A 138 2.32 -11.52 1.80
CA ALA A 138 1.54 -10.86 0.76
C ALA A 138 1.55 -11.65 -0.54
N ASN A 139 0.46 -11.54 -1.30
CA ASN A 139 0.14 -12.31 -2.48
C ASN A 139 -0.03 -13.82 -2.14
N ARG A 140 0.24 -14.75 -3.07
CA ARG A 140 -0.19 -16.14 -2.96
C ARG A 140 0.91 -17.10 -2.53
N ILE A 141 0.51 -18.09 -1.72
CA ILE A 141 1.27 -19.32 -1.50
C ILE A 141 0.50 -20.45 -2.18
N ALA A 142 1.15 -21.11 -3.13
CA ALA A 142 0.57 -22.15 -3.96
C ALA A 142 0.01 -23.31 -3.11
N LYS A 143 -1.26 -23.68 -3.36
CA LYS A 143 -1.96 -24.79 -2.68
C LYS A 143 -2.00 -24.65 -1.15
N GLY A 144 -1.72 -23.46 -0.62
CA GLY A 144 -1.69 -23.22 0.82
C GLY A 144 -0.63 -24.02 1.56
N SER A 145 0.49 -24.38 0.94
CA SER A 145 1.55 -25.09 1.65
C SER A 145 2.93 -24.65 1.22
N PHE A 146 3.88 -24.75 2.13
CA PHE A 146 5.31 -24.57 1.87
C PHE A 146 6.16 -25.44 2.78
N THR A 147 7.39 -25.73 2.34
CA THR A 147 8.37 -26.45 3.15
C THR A 147 9.46 -25.49 3.61
N LEU A 148 9.73 -25.45 4.91
CA LEU A 148 10.80 -24.65 5.50
C LEU A 148 11.62 -25.54 6.44
N ASP A 149 12.94 -25.59 6.22
CA ASP A 149 13.88 -26.44 6.99
C ASP A 149 13.42 -27.91 7.10
N GLY A 150 12.85 -28.46 6.02
CA GLY A 150 12.37 -29.85 5.93
C GLY A 150 11.01 -30.13 6.60
N THR A 151 10.37 -29.11 7.19
CA THR A 151 9.03 -29.19 7.77
C THR A 151 8.02 -28.61 6.79
N GLU A 152 6.94 -29.36 6.51
CA GLU A 152 5.81 -28.87 5.73
C GLU A 152 4.83 -28.11 6.63
N TYR A 153 4.41 -26.93 6.15
CA TYR A 153 3.40 -26.09 6.77
C TYR A 153 2.19 -25.96 5.86
N ASN A 154 1.01 -26.16 6.43
CA ASN A 154 -0.27 -26.06 5.71
C ASN A 154 -1.06 -24.85 6.22
N LEU A 155 -1.49 -24.03 5.27
CA LEU A 155 -2.20 -22.78 5.50
C LEU A 155 -3.64 -22.90 5.04
N PRO A 156 -4.58 -22.09 5.57
CA PRO A 156 -5.95 -22.01 5.06
C PRO A 156 -6.00 -21.60 3.60
N ILE A 157 -6.88 -22.25 2.85
CA ILE A 157 -7.19 -21.89 1.46
C ILE A 157 -8.29 -20.83 1.46
N ASN A 158 -8.02 -19.66 0.95
CA ASN A 158 -8.97 -18.54 0.92
C ASN A 158 -9.17 -17.89 -0.47
N ASN A 159 -8.43 -18.34 -1.49
CA ASN A 159 -8.54 -17.79 -2.84
C ASN A 159 -8.15 -18.81 -3.92
N ASN A 160 -9.12 -19.29 -4.72
CA ASN A 160 -8.91 -20.17 -5.89
C ASN A 160 -7.95 -21.35 -5.63
N GLY A 161 -8.07 -22.01 -4.48
CA GLY A 161 -7.20 -23.13 -4.12
C GLY A 161 -5.81 -22.72 -3.61
N GLN A 162 -5.59 -21.47 -3.33
CA GLN A 162 -4.34 -20.89 -2.83
C GLN A 162 -4.56 -20.18 -1.49
N THR A 163 -3.50 -19.91 -0.73
CA THR A 163 -3.53 -18.95 0.36
C THR A 163 -3.15 -17.58 -0.18
N LEU A 164 -4.02 -16.59 0.02
CA LEU A 164 -3.81 -15.20 -0.40
C LEU A 164 -3.68 -14.29 0.83
N HIS A 165 -2.68 -13.41 0.81
CA HIS A 165 -2.50 -12.31 1.76
C HIS A 165 -2.51 -12.71 3.24
N GLY A 166 -1.95 -13.88 3.56
CA GLY A 166 -1.82 -14.35 4.94
C GLY A 166 -2.98 -15.21 5.43
N GLY A 167 -4.00 -15.49 4.60
CA GLY A 167 -5.05 -16.44 4.93
C GLY A 167 -6.42 -15.81 5.20
N ILE A 168 -7.25 -16.52 5.99
CA ILE A 168 -8.63 -16.11 6.28
C ILE A 168 -8.63 -14.88 7.18
N ASP A 169 -7.84 -14.92 8.25
CA ASP A 169 -7.68 -13.83 9.21
C ASP A 169 -6.26 -13.26 9.14
N GLY A 170 -5.90 -12.77 7.94
CA GLY A 170 -4.64 -12.10 7.68
C GLY A 170 -4.52 -10.74 8.38
N LEU A 171 -3.39 -10.06 8.20
CA LEU A 171 -3.08 -8.78 8.86
C LEU A 171 -4.09 -7.65 8.54
N ASP A 172 -4.87 -7.81 7.49
CA ASP A 172 -5.94 -6.90 7.07
C ASP A 172 -7.20 -6.99 7.95
N ARG A 173 -7.36 -8.06 8.75
CA ARG A 173 -8.55 -8.32 9.57
C ARG A 173 -8.30 -8.28 11.07
N VAL A 174 -7.13 -7.83 11.48
CA VAL A 174 -6.75 -7.78 12.90
C VAL A 174 -6.66 -6.35 13.41
N VAL A 175 -6.85 -6.16 14.71
CA VAL A 175 -6.66 -4.86 15.36
C VAL A 175 -5.19 -4.72 15.77
N TRP A 176 -4.52 -3.72 15.18
CA TRP A 176 -3.14 -3.37 15.54
C TRP A 176 -3.11 -2.52 16.79
N ASP A 177 -2.16 -2.80 17.68
CA ASP A 177 -1.93 -2.00 18.87
C ASP A 177 -1.20 -0.71 18.50
N VAL A 178 -1.80 0.43 18.79
CA VAL A 178 -1.18 1.73 18.56
C VAL A 178 -0.15 2.00 19.65
N VAL A 179 1.11 2.14 19.25
CA VAL A 179 2.25 2.42 20.14
C VAL A 179 2.39 3.92 20.38
N SER A 180 2.30 4.69 19.32
CA SER A 180 2.32 6.14 19.37
C SER A 180 1.61 6.75 18.15
N ALA A 181 1.04 7.92 18.34
CA ALA A 181 0.47 8.74 17.31
C ALA A 181 0.88 10.20 17.53
N SER A 182 1.42 10.82 16.50
CA SER A 182 1.72 12.25 16.43
C SER A 182 0.97 12.90 15.26
N GLU A 183 1.24 14.16 14.99
CA GLU A 183 0.61 14.87 13.86
C GLU A 183 1.01 14.25 12.50
N ASP A 184 2.23 13.76 12.38
CA ASP A 184 2.87 13.30 11.14
C ASP A 184 3.24 11.82 11.12
N GLN A 185 3.04 11.12 12.25
CA GLN A 185 3.48 9.71 12.38
C GLN A 185 2.51 8.87 13.20
N LEU A 186 2.31 7.62 12.77
CA LEU A 186 1.56 6.59 13.48
C LEU A 186 2.40 5.32 13.54
N VAL A 187 2.70 4.85 14.76
CA VAL A 187 3.43 3.60 15.01
C VAL A 187 2.47 2.55 15.55
N MET A 188 2.40 1.42 14.91
CA MET A 188 1.53 0.31 15.29
C MET A 188 2.30 -1.00 15.39
N LYS A 189 1.82 -1.91 16.25
CA LYS A 189 2.39 -3.25 16.44
C LYS A 189 1.33 -4.33 16.34
N TYR A 190 1.74 -5.49 15.87
CA TYR A 190 0.94 -6.70 15.91
C TYR A 190 1.84 -7.91 16.21
N LEU A 191 1.38 -8.80 17.08
CA LEU A 191 1.98 -10.12 17.30
C LEU A 191 1.17 -11.16 16.53
N HIS A 192 1.72 -11.66 15.45
CA HIS A 192 1.20 -12.84 14.75
C HIS A 192 1.72 -14.07 15.47
N ALA A 193 0.86 -14.74 16.23
CA ALA A 193 1.24 -15.84 17.11
C ALA A 193 1.69 -17.08 16.35
N ASP A 194 2.56 -17.89 16.97
CA ASP A 194 2.99 -19.19 16.44
C ASP A 194 1.79 -20.08 16.10
N GLY A 195 1.69 -20.51 14.83
CA GLY A 195 0.59 -21.31 14.33
C GLY A 195 -0.66 -20.53 13.86
N GLN A 196 -0.72 -19.21 14.07
CA GLN A 196 -1.80 -18.41 13.52
C GLN A 196 -1.80 -18.53 11.99
N GLU A 197 -2.98 -18.76 11.38
CA GLU A 197 -3.12 -19.03 9.94
C GLU A 197 -2.14 -20.10 9.39
N GLY A 198 -1.59 -20.98 10.28
CA GLY A 198 -0.64 -22.04 9.93
C GLY A 198 0.82 -21.59 9.80
N PHE A 199 1.13 -20.31 9.95
CA PHE A 199 2.52 -19.82 9.89
C PHE A 199 3.28 -20.14 11.19
N PRO A 200 4.55 -20.63 11.10
CA PRO A 200 5.36 -20.91 12.26
C PRO A 200 5.97 -19.64 12.87
N GLY A 201 6.20 -19.72 14.18
CA GLY A 201 6.90 -18.68 14.98
C GLY A 201 6.04 -17.52 15.42
N ASN A 202 6.40 -16.95 16.55
CA ASN A 202 5.83 -15.70 17.03
C ASN A 202 6.48 -14.54 16.24
N LEU A 203 5.75 -13.99 15.27
CA LEU A 203 6.22 -12.89 14.45
C LEU A 203 5.73 -11.56 15.03
N GLN A 204 6.62 -10.82 15.67
CA GLN A 204 6.35 -9.47 16.14
C GLN A 204 6.60 -8.48 15.00
N ILE A 205 5.56 -7.78 14.60
CA ILE A 205 5.62 -6.79 13.53
C ILE A 205 5.43 -5.41 14.15
N GLU A 206 6.29 -4.47 13.79
CA GLU A 206 6.10 -3.04 14.02
C GLU A 206 6.06 -2.36 12.66
N MET A 207 5.08 -1.47 12.46
CA MET A 207 5.01 -0.64 11.29
C MET A 207 4.87 0.83 11.67
N THR A 208 5.42 1.69 10.84
CA THR A 208 5.33 3.13 10.98
C THR A 208 4.82 3.75 9.69
N TYR A 209 3.75 4.52 9.78
CA TYR A 209 3.35 5.47 8.76
C TYR A 209 3.87 6.84 9.12
N SER A 210 4.50 7.51 8.15
CA SER A 210 4.98 8.88 8.30
C SER A 210 4.62 9.71 7.09
N LEU A 211 4.20 10.96 7.34
CA LEU A 211 4.13 12.00 6.33
C LEU A 211 5.31 12.95 6.54
N THR A 212 5.88 13.48 5.44
CA THR A 212 6.97 14.44 5.52
C THR A 212 6.57 15.82 4.99
N PRO A 213 7.25 16.90 5.42
CA PRO A 213 7.01 18.24 4.86
C PRO A 213 7.20 18.36 3.35
N GLU A 214 7.91 17.39 2.74
CA GLU A 214 8.12 17.28 1.29
C GLU A 214 7.01 16.53 0.57
N ASN A 215 5.88 16.26 1.25
CA ASN A 215 4.73 15.52 0.72
C ASN A 215 5.05 14.05 0.39
N GLU A 216 5.90 13.39 1.19
CA GLU A 216 6.13 11.96 1.08
C GLU A 216 5.21 11.21 2.05
N PHE A 217 4.58 10.13 1.59
CA PHE A 217 4.01 9.10 2.44
C PHE A 217 4.99 7.93 2.53
N ARG A 218 5.49 7.69 3.74
CA ARG A 218 6.49 6.64 4.02
C ARG A 218 5.89 5.53 4.85
N ILE A 219 6.26 4.29 4.51
CA ILE A 219 5.88 3.09 5.23
C ILE A 219 7.15 2.33 5.61
N ASP A 220 7.37 2.16 6.90
CA ASP A 220 8.51 1.40 7.43
C ASP A 220 7.98 0.17 8.16
N TYR A 221 8.58 -1.01 7.88
CA TYR A 221 8.29 -2.26 8.57
C TYR A 221 9.53 -2.76 9.29
N SER A 222 9.33 -3.25 10.52
CA SER A 222 10.31 -4.01 11.28
C SER A 222 9.65 -5.28 11.81
N ALA A 223 10.31 -6.43 11.64
CA ALA A 223 9.77 -7.69 12.12
C ALA A 223 10.85 -8.55 12.75
N THR A 224 10.50 -9.21 13.86
CA THR A 224 11.34 -10.19 14.54
C THR A 224 10.54 -11.46 14.82
N THR A 225 11.21 -12.61 14.83
CA THR A 225 10.57 -13.90 15.09
C THR A 225 11.45 -14.77 15.99
N ASP A 226 10.83 -15.67 16.73
CA ASP A 226 11.50 -16.67 17.58
C ASP A 226 11.78 -17.99 16.88
N LYS A 227 11.22 -18.21 15.66
CA LYS A 227 11.44 -19.40 14.82
C LYS A 227 11.58 -18.99 13.36
N PRO A 228 12.22 -19.82 12.52
CA PRO A 228 12.17 -19.66 11.08
C PRO A 228 10.72 -19.54 10.57
N THR A 229 10.45 -18.53 9.75
CA THR A 229 9.13 -18.30 9.14
C THR A 229 9.30 -17.58 7.81
N VAL A 230 8.22 -17.49 7.03
CA VAL A 230 8.18 -16.74 5.78
C VAL A 230 7.50 -15.38 6.01
N VAL A 231 8.12 -14.31 5.52
CA VAL A 231 7.62 -12.94 5.70
C VAL A 231 7.69 -12.17 4.39
N ASN A 232 6.59 -11.60 3.98
CA ASN A 232 6.48 -10.69 2.85
C ASN A 232 5.37 -9.67 3.15
N LEU A 233 5.68 -8.59 3.84
CA LEU A 233 4.72 -7.55 4.20
C LEU A 233 4.50 -6.58 3.04
N SER A 234 3.26 -6.17 2.81
CA SER A 234 2.91 -5.19 1.80
C SER A 234 1.75 -4.30 2.27
N HIS A 235 1.55 -3.19 1.55
CA HIS A 235 0.43 -2.29 1.72
C HIS A 235 -0.42 -2.29 0.45
N HIS A 236 -1.76 -2.31 0.58
CA HIS A 236 -2.69 -2.58 -0.51
C HIS A 236 -3.67 -1.42 -0.79
N PRO A 237 -3.19 -0.19 -0.99
CA PRO A 237 -4.05 0.92 -1.37
C PRO A 237 -4.46 0.82 -2.84
N PHE A 238 -5.64 1.34 -3.14
CA PHE A 238 -6.12 1.54 -4.50
C PHE A 238 -6.16 3.04 -4.76
N PHE A 239 -5.43 3.50 -5.77
CA PHE A 239 -5.30 4.92 -6.07
C PHE A 239 -6.13 5.34 -7.28
N ASN A 240 -6.80 6.49 -7.15
CA ASN A 240 -7.33 7.25 -8.26
C ASN A 240 -6.86 8.71 -8.12
N LEU A 241 -5.90 9.14 -8.92
CA LEU A 241 -5.33 10.50 -8.83
C LEU A 241 -6.32 11.61 -9.24
N LYS A 242 -7.51 11.26 -9.74
CA LYS A 242 -8.61 12.21 -9.99
C LYS A 242 -9.51 12.38 -8.76
N GLY A 243 -9.25 11.65 -7.69
CA GLY A 243 -10.09 11.54 -6.52
C GLY A 243 -10.99 10.30 -6.53
N GLU A 244 -11.33 9.82 -5.32
CA GLU A 244 -12.23 8.71 -5.11
C GLU A 244 -13.59 8.98 -5.79
N GLY A 245 -14.13 7.96 -6.50
CA GLY A 245 -15.40 8.08 -7.21
C GLY A 245 -15.36 8.88 -8.52
N ASN A 246 -14.25 9.51 -8.87
CA ASN A 246 -14.11 10.37 -10.06
C ASN A 246 -13.72 9.57 -11.33
N GLY A 247 -14.59 8.65 -11.75
CA GLY A 247 -14.41 7.86 -12.97
C GLY A 247 -13.37 6.77 -12.84
N THR A 248 -12.68 6.45 -13.95
CA THR A 248 -11.70 5.37 -14.04
C THR A 248 -10.27 5.88 -14.04
N ILE A 249 -9.32 4.97 -13.80
CA ILE A 249 -7.87 5.25 -13.86
C ILE A 249 -7.26 5.04 -15.26
N LEU A 250 -8.07 4.75 -16.28
CA LEU A 250 -7.57 4.33 -17.58
C LEU A 250 -6.71 5.38 -18.32
N ASP A 251 -6.90 6.65 -18.03
CA ASP A 251 -6.11 7.76 -18.56
C ASP A 251 -4.93 8.18 -17.66
N HIS A 252 -4.73 7.50 -16.52
CA HIS A 252 -3.52 7.71 -15.72
C HIS A 252 -2.30 7.25 -16.52
N VAL A 253 -1.31 8.14 -16.59
CA VAL A 253 -0.04 7.86 -17.27
C VAL A 253 0.92 7.25 -16.28
N MET A 254 1.42 6.07 -16.58
CA MET A 254 2.32 5.29 -15.74
C MET A 254 3.68 5.15 -16.40
N THR A 255 4.73 5.18 -15.59
CA THR A 255 6.10 4.82 -15.96
C THR A 255 6.65 3.87 -14.90
N ILE A 256 7.21 2.73 -15.34
CA ILE A 256 7.83 1.74 -14.46
C ILE A 256 9.28 1.53 -14.91
N ASN A 257 10.23 1.80 -14.05
CA ASN A 257 11.66 1.56 -14.33
C ASN A 257 12.00 0.07 -14.13
N ALA A 258 11.38 -0.78 -14.94
CA ALA A 258 11.62 -2.22 -14.94
C ALA A 258 11.61 -2.76 -16.37
N SER A 259 12.59 -3.58 -16.71
CA SER A 259 12.73 -4.23 -18.03
C SER A 259 12.12 -5.63 -18.07
N HIS A 260 11.71 -6.16 -16.91
CA HIS A 260 11.17 -7.52 -16.79
C HIS A 260 9.92 -7.53 -15.91
N THR A 261 9.09 -8.55 -16.10
CA THR A 261 7.94 -8.88 -15.27
C THR A 261 8.03 -10.34 -14.82
N THR A 262 7.23 -10.70 -13.82
CA THR A 262 7.11 -12.07 -13.29
C THR A 262 5.78 -12.65 -13.72
N PRO A 263 5.71 -13.43 -14.82
CA PRO A 263 4.47 -14.01 -15.30
C PRO A 263 3.83 -14.96 -14.28
N VAL A 264 2.51 -15.03 -14.32
CA VAL A 264 1.70 -15.89 -13.47
C VAL A 264 0.92 -16.91 -14.31
N ASP A 265 0.57 -18.03 -13.71
CA ASP A 265 -0.33 -19.02 -14.29
C ASP A 265 -1.82 -18.58 -14.16
N SER A 266 -2.74 -19.42 -14.64
CA SER A 266 -4.18 -19.14 -14.63
C SER A 266 -4.81 -19.04 -13.23
N VAL A 267 -4.09 -19.44 -12.17
CA VAL A 267 -4.49 -19.28 -10.76
C VAL A 267 -3.65 -18.24 -10.03
N LEU A 268 -2.92 -17.42 -10.80
CA LEU A 268 -2.13 -16.27 -10.34
C LEU A 268 -0.92 -16.66 -9.46
N ILE A 269 -0.35 -17.84 -9.69
CA ILE A 269 0.91 -18.25 -9.07
C ILE A 269 2.07 -17.87 -10.01
N PRO A 270 3.14 -17.21 -9.52
CA PRO A 270 4.32 -16.92 -10.32
C PRO A 270 4.93 -18.18 -10.92
N THR A 271 5.21 -18.16 -12.22
CA THR A 271 5.78 -19.32 -12.94
C THR A 271 7.25 -19.56 -12.66
N GLY A 272 7.93 -18.58 -12.05
CA GLY A 272 9.37 -18.55 -11.85
C GLY A 272 10.14 -17.94 -13.02
N GLU A 273 9.46 -17.65 -14.13
CA GLU A 273 10.05 -16.91 -15.24
C GLU A 273 10.25 -15.44 -14.88
N ILE A 274 11.32 -14.83 -15.42
CA ILE A 274 11.54 -13.38 -15.44
C ILE A 274 11.53 -12.98 -16.91
N ALA A 275 10.37 -12.52 -17.38
CA ALA A 275 10.11 -12.24 -18.79
C ALA A 275 10.43 -10.79 -19.17
N ASP A 276 11.09 -10.58 -20.33
CA ASP A 276 11.33 -9.24 -20.88
C ASP A 276 9.99 -8.57 -21.26
N VAL A 277 9.80 -7.31 -20.87
CA VAL A 277 8.59 -6.55 -21.19
C VAL A 277 8.58 -5.96 -22.59
N THR A 278 9.71 -5.98 -23.30
CA THR A 278 9.86 -5.34 -24.63
C THR A 278 8.82 -5.85 -25.63
N GLY A 279 8.02 -4.93 -26.17
CA GLY A 279 6.97 -5.26 -27.14
C GLY A 279 5.71 -5.90 -26.56
N THR A 280 5.61 -5.97 -25.21
CA THR A 280 4.43 -6.48 -24.52
C THR A 280 3.55 -5.33 -23.99
N PRO A 281 2.29 -5.58 -23.60
CA PRO A 281 1.45 -4.58 -22.92
C PRO A 281 2.01 -4.07 -21.59
N PHE A 282 2.98 -4.78 -20.98
CA PHE A 282 3.60 -4.44 -19.71
C PHE A 282 4.84 -3.54 -19.83
N ASP A 283 5.22 -3.11 -21.04
CA ASP A 283 6.36 -2.21 -21.25
C ASP A 283 6.00 -0.75 -20.89
N PHE A 284 6.14 -0.40 -19.62
CA PHE A 284 5.95 0.95 -19.07
C PHE A 284 7.27 1.70 -18.83
N ARG A 285 8.37 1.32 -19.48
CA ARG A 285 9.65 2.06 -19.38
C ARG A 285 9.56 3.46 -19.97
N GLN A 286 8.62 3.70 -20.85
CA GLN A 286 8.20 5.03 -21.31
C GLN A 286 6.78 5.32 -20.82
N PRO A 287 6.39 6.61 -20.68
CA PRO A 287 5.07 6.99 -20.21
C PRO A 287 3.95 6.45 -21.15
N HIS A 288 3.02 5.68 -20.57
CA HIS A 288 1.82 5.17 -21.27
C HIS A 288 0.59 5.28 -20.38
N ALA A 289 -0.55 5.59 -20.97
CA ALA A 289 -1.81 5.51 -20.25
C ALA A 289 -2.17 4.04 -19.94
N ILE A 290 -2.70 3.77 -18.73
CA ILE A 290 -3.11 2.41 -18.32
C ILE A 290 -4.07 1.81 -19.35
N GLY A 291 -5.08 2.59 -19.78
CA GLY A 291 -6.10 2.15 -20.75
C GLY A 291 -5.61 1.91 -22.17
N GLU A 292 -4.40 2.39 -22.52
CA GLU A 292 -3.87 2.26 -23.89
C GLU A 292 -3.72 0.81 -24.32
N ARG A 293 -3.33 -0.07 -23.38
CA ARG A 293 -2.97 -1.46 -23.69
C ARG A 293 -3.66 -2.51 -22.82
N ILE A 294 -4.44 -2.11 -21.82
CA ILE A 294 -5.09 -3.04 -20.88
C ILE A 294 -6.08 -4.00 -21.58
N GLY A 295 -6.61 -3.61 -22.72
CA GLY A 295 -7.49 -4.45 -23.55
C GLY A 295 -6.77 -5.29 -24.61
N ALA A 296 -5.43 -5.34 -24.60
CA ALA A 296 -4.68 -6.14 -25.58
C ALA A 296 -4.95 -7.64 -25.40
N ASP A 297 -4.90 -8.38 -26.52
CA ASP A 297 -4.98 -9.85 -26.49
C ASP A 297 -3.66 -10.42 -25.95
N ASN A 298 -3.60 -10.58 -24.63
CA ASN A 298 -2.44 -11.08 -23.91
C ASN A 298 -2.89 -11.99 -22.75
N GLU A 299 -2.24 -13.13 -22.61
CA GLU A 299 -2.59 -14.14 -21.59
C GLU A 299 -2.47 -13.58 -20.17
N GLN A 300 -1.42 -12.83 -19.87
CA GLN A 300 -1.20 -12.27 -18.52
C GLN A 300 -2.28 -11.25 -18.15
N LEU A 301 -2.74 -10.42 -19.10
CA LEU A 301 -3.87 -9.52 -18.88
C LEU A 301 -5.17 -10.28 -18.64
N ARG A 302 -5.40 -11.40 -19.34
CA ARG A 302 -6.58 -12.26 -19.09
C ARG A 302 -6.52 -12.96 -17.75
N ASN A 303 -5.34 -13.30 -17.26
CA ASN A 303 -5.16 -13.85 -15.92
C ASN A 303 -5.38 -12.81 -14.81
N GLY A 304 -5.37 -11.52 -15.13
CA GLY A 304 -5.56 -10.45 -14.15
C GLY A 304 -4.24 -9.94 -13.55
N ALA A 305 -3.14 -10.09 -14.29
CA ALA A 305 -1.83 -9.57 -13.92
C ALA A 305 -1.69 -8.08 -14.29
#